data_144e224d4ad3f035c2a6fc48e2d303c6
#
_entry.id   144e224d4ad3f035c2a6fc48e2d303c6
#
_cell.length_a   1.000
_cell.length_b   1.000
_cell.length_c   1.000
_cell.angle_alpha   90.00
_cell.angle_beta   90.00
_cell.angle_gamma   90.00
#
_symmetry.space_group_name_H-M   'P 1'
#
loop_
_entity.id
_entity.type
_entity.pdbx_description
1 polymer ?
#
loop_
_entity_poly.entity_id
_entity_poly.type
_entity_poly.pdbx_seq_one_letter_code
_entity_poly.pdbx_strand_id
1 'polypeptide(L)'
;MFVQVFQAKIRDADLWARRVEKWRTEIQPKTTGFLGFTSGISADGYMITVVRFKSQETAQIDNDLPEQGAWFEETSKAFDGEVTFHDCREVDVLLDGGSNDAGFVQVMQGRAKDQEQMRTQEKEMQSELHKVRPDLIGGITAWHGDGGFTQVAYFTSEQETRQNEQAMAQSPVYEQFMSLIDGDLTFYDLTKPDLN
;
A
#
# COMPACT_ATOMS: atom_id res chain seq x y z
N MET A 1 -1.73 -9.90 11.03
CA MET A 1 -2.25 -8.69 10.35
C MET A 1 -2.90 -9.13 9.05
N PHE A 2 -4.02 -8.51 8.70
CA PHE A 2 -4.71 -8.69 7.42
C PHE A 2 -4.73 -7.33 6.69
N VAL A 3 -4.59 -7.34 5.39
CA VAL A 3 -4.55 -6.11 4.59
C VAL A 3 -5.57 -6.22 3.46
N GLN A 4 -6.35 -5.15 3.28
CA GLN A 4 -7.16 -4.94 2.09
C GLN A 4 -6.54 -3.83 1.25
N VAL A 5 -6.28 -4.14 -0.02
CA VAL A 5 -5.85 -3.14 -1.01
C VAL A 5 -7.04 -2.89 -1.91
N PHE A 6 -7.41 -1.63 -2.11
CA PHE A 6 -8.34 -1.28 -3.16
C PHE A 6 -7.84 -0.10 -3.98
N GLN A 7 -8.11 -0.14 -5.26
CA GLN A 7 -7.68 0.88 -6.19
C GLN A 7 -8.73 1.14 -7.27
N ALA A 8 -8.78 2.38 -7.72
CA ALA A 8 -9.66 2.82 -8.78
C ALA A 8 -9.08 4.03 -9.50
N LYS A 9 -9.52 4.25 -10.74
CA LYS A 9 -9.29 5.52 -11.43
C LYS A 9 -10.16 6.59 -10.77
N ILE A 10 -9.58 7.72 -10.39
CA ILE A 10 -10.32 8.85 -9.80
C ILE A 10 -10.95 9.69 -10.90
N ARG A 11 -12.25 10.00 -10.72
CA ARG A 11 -13.00 10.97 -11.50
C ARG A 11 -13.25 12.26 -10.73
N ASP A 12 -13.48 12.17 -9.41
CA ASP A 12 -13.76 13.29 -8.53
C ASP A 12 -12.94 13.19 -7.24
N ALA A 13 -11.76 13.81 -7.24
CA ALA A 13 -10.84 13.80 -6.09
C ALA A 13 -11.41 14.54 -4.86
N ASP A 14 -12.21 15.60 -5.09
CA ASP A 14 -12.81 16.35 -3.99
C ASP A 14 -13.92 15.54 -3.31
N LEU A 15 -14.71 14.80 -4.09
CA LEU A 15 -15.69 13.87 -3.52
C LEU A 15 -14.98 12.80 -2.71
N TRP A 16 -13.91 12.19 -3.25
CA TRP A 16 -13.10 11.21 -2.52
C TRP A 16 -12.62 11.76 -1.19
N ALA A 17 -11.99 12.94 -1.17
CA ALA A 17 -11.47 13.56 0.06
C ALA A 17 -12.58 13.76 1.11
N ARG A 18 -13.74 14.29 0.70
CA ARG A 18 -14.90 14.45 1.60
C ARG A 18 -15.41 13.10 2.15
N ARG A 19 -15.37 12.04 1.31
CA ARG A 19 -15.84 10.71 1.74
C ARG A 19 -14.88 10.06 2.73
N VAL A 20 -13.56 10.23 2.54
CA VAL A 20 -12.56 9.76 3.51
C VAL A 20 -12.72 10.47 4.86
N GLU A 21 -12.91 11.78 4.87
CA GLU A 21 -13.13 12.53 6.11
C GLU A 21 -14.42 12.08 6.82
N LYS A 22 -15.49 11.86 6.06
CA LYS A 22 -16.72 11.29 6.61
C LYS A 22 -16.50 9.91 7.21
N TRP A 23 -15.71 9.04 6.55
CA TRP A 23 -15.36 7.73 7.07
C TRP A 23 -14.63 7.83 8.42
N ARG A 24 -13.66 8.71 8.52
CA ARG A 24 -12.90 8.95 9.77
C ARG A 24 -13.78 9.35 10.93
N THR A 25 -14.73 10.23 10.67
CA THR A 25 -15.57 10.81 11.73
C THR A 25 -16.76 9.95 12.11
N GLU A 26 -17.36 9.22 11.17
CA GLU A 26 -18.63 8.51 11.41
C GLU A 26 -18.49 6.98 11.50
N ILE A 27 -17.49 6.38 10.81
CA ILE A 27 -17.36 4.93 10.69
C ILE A 27 -16.17 4.41 11.47
N GLN A 28 -14.98 4.99 11.31
CA GLN A 28 -13.77 4.58 12.00
C GLN A 28 -13.96 4.38 13.51
N PRO A 29 -14.68 5.24 14.25
CA PRO A 29 -14.90 5.04 15.69
C PRO A 29 -15.70 3.76 16.05
N LYS A 30 -16.36 3.16 15.07
CA LYS A 30 -17.16 1.93 15.22
C LYS A 30 -16.40 0.66 14.85
N THR A 31 -15.24 0.81 14.19
CA THR A 31 -14.43 -0.33 13.77
C THR A 31 -13.77 -0.99 14.97
N THR A 32 -13.59 -2.31 14.89
CA THR A 32 -13.07 -3.12 16.00
C THR A 32 -11.65 -3.63 15.76
N GLY A 33 -11.29 -3.80 14.50
CA GLY A 33 -10.02 -4.39 14.07
C GLY A 33 -9.13 -3.49 13.24
N PHE A 34 -9.57 -2.29 12.94
CA PHE A 34 -8.82 -1.32 12.17
C PHE A 34 -7.50 -0.94 12.86
N LEU A 35 -6.40 -0.97 12.11
CA LEU A 35 -5.05 -0.62 12.56
C LEU A 35 -4.51 0.64 11.90
N GLY A 36 -5.15 1.06 10.81
CA GLY A 36 -4.73 2.22 10.05
C GLY A 36 -4.86 2.02 8.54
N PHE A 37 -4.69 3.07 7.79
CA PHE A 37 -4.62 3.01 6.33
C PHE A 37 -3.52 3.91 5.77
N THR A 38 -3.16 3.60 4.53
CA THR A 38 -2.36 4.45 3.65
C THR A 38 -3.14 4.66 2.39
N SER A 39 -3.40 5.90 2.02
CA SER A 39 -4.16 6.24 0.82
C SER A 39 -3.53 7.41 0.08
N GLY A 40 -3.75 7.48 -1.21
CA GLY A 40 -3.33 8.61 -2.02
C GLY A 40 -3.75 8.47 -3.48
N ILE A 41 -3.54 9.53 -4.23
CA ILE A 41 -3.82 9.57 -5.67
C ILE A 41 -2.48 9.81 -6.37
N SER A 42 -2.12 8.90 -7.28
CA SER A 42 -0.93 9.02 -8.12
C SER A 42 -1.10 10.06 -9.23
N ALA A 43 0.00 10.49 -9.82
CA ALA A 43 -0.02 11.53 -10.86
C ALA A 43 -0.85 11.15 -12.11
N ASP A 44 -0.95 9.86 -12.41
CA ASP A 44 -1.78 9.31 -13.48
C ASP A 44 -3.25 9.11 -13.08
N GLY A 45 -3.63 9.55 -11.86
CA GLY A 45 -5.00 9.61 -11.36
C GLY A 45 -5.55 8.29 -10.85
N TYR A 46 -4.71 7.35 -10.41
CA TYR A 46 -5.16 6.17 -9.66
C TYR A 46 -5.15 6.47 -8.16
N MET A 47 -6.28 6.24 -7.52
CA MET A 47 -6.39 6.16 -6.07
C MET A 47 -6.01 4.75 -5.63
N ILE A 48 -5.14 4.67 -4.64
CA ILE A 48 -4.76 3.41 -4.00
C ILE A 48 -4.93 3.59 -2.49
N THR A 49 -5.61 2.64 -1.89
CA THR A 49 -5.80 2.59 -0.44
C THR A 49 -5.43 1.20 0.07
N VAL A 50 -4.60 1.19 1.09
CA VAL A 50 -4.12 -0.01 1.77
C VAL A 50 -4.56 0.05 3.22
N VAL A 51 -5.57 -0.74 3.58
CA VAL A 51 -6.17 -0.76 4.92
C VAL A 51 -5.63 -1.95 5.70
N ARG A 52 -5.18 -1.70 6.92
CA ARG A 52 -4.61 -2.71 7.82
C ARG A 52 -5.61 -3.06 8.93
N PHE A 53 -5.77 -4.37 9.17
CA PHE A 53 -6.64 -4.91 10.22
C PHE A 53 -5.88 -5.92 11.09
N LYS A 54 -6.35 -6.13 12.31
CA LYS A 54 -5.82 -7.14 13.22
C LYS A 54 -5.93 -8.55 12.64
N SER A 55 -7.07 -8.85 12.01
CA SER A 55 -7.35 -10.16 11.37
C SER A 55 -8.38 -10.01 10.26
N GLN A 56 -8.52 -11.05 9.44
CA GLN A 56 -9.56 -11.12 8.42
C GLN A 56 -10.97 -11.07 9.03
N GLU A 57 -11.16 -11.70 10.19
CA GLU A 57 -12.45 -11.71 10.91
C GLU A 57 -12.87 -10.31 11.32
N THR A 58 -11.93 -9.52 11.86
CA THR A 58 -12.24 -8.14 12.24
C THR A 58 -12.47 -7.25 11.02
N ALA A 59 -11.75 -7.47 9.91
CA ALA A 59 -12.03 -6.78 8.66
C ALA A 59 -13.43 -7.09 8.14
N GLN A 60 -13.87 -8.36 8.23
CA GLN A 60 -15.22 -8.75 7.82
C GLN A 60 -16.29 -8.10 8.70
N ILE A 61 -16.09 -8.09 10.03
CA ILE A 61 -17.01 -7.42 10.96
C ILE A 61 -17.15 -5.94 10.62
N ASP A 62 -16.04 -5.26 10.37
CA ASP A 62 -16.01 -3.84 10.04
C ASP A 62 -16.65 -3.56 8.65
N ASN A 63 -16.43 -4.45 7.67
CA ASN A 63 -17.05 -4.35 6.33
C ASN A 63 -18.56 -4.61 6.34
N ASP A 64 -19.05 -5.43 7.27
CA ASP A 64 -20.47 -5.76 7.42
C ASP A 64 -21.27 -4.66 8.14
N LEU A 65 -20.61 -3.60 8.61
CA LEU A 65 -21.31 -2.44 9.17
C LEU A 65 -22.23 -1.82 8.09
N PRO A 66 -23.54 -1.61 8.38
CA PRO A 66 -24.45 -1.00 7.41
C PRO A 66 -23.98 0.36 6.89
N GLU A 67 -23.33 1.13 7.76
CA GLU A 67 -22.77 2.43 7.41
C GLU A 67 -21.59 2.33 6.44
N GLN A 68 -20.80 1.24 6.52
CA GLN A 68 -19.69 0.97 5.61
C GLN A 68 -20.20 0.73 4.19
N GLY A 69 -21.21 -0.09 4.03
CA GLY A 69 -21.84 -0.35 2.72
C GLY A 69 -22.43 0.92 2.11
N ALA A 70 -23.21 1.67 2.87
CA ALA A 70 -23.78 2.95 2.43
C ALA A 70 -22.70 3.99 2.08
N TRP A 71 -21.62 4.02 2.86
CA TRP A 71 -20.48 4.88 2.58
C TRP A 71 -19.81 4.51 1.25
N PHE A 72 -19.57 3.22 1.02
CA PHE A 72 -18.91 2.74 -0.20
C PHE A 72 -19.75 3.00 -1.45
N GLU A 73 -21.08 2.79 -1.39
CA GLU A 73 -22.00 3.10 -2.48
C GLU A 73 -21.90 4.58 -2.92
N GLU A 74 -21.89 5.49 -1.96
CA GLU A 74 -21.73 6.92 -2.26
C GLU A 74 -20.30 7.27 -2.73
N THR A 75 -19.30 6.60 -2.18
CA THR A 75 -17.89 6.82 -2.51
C THR A 75 -17.54 6.32 -3.91
N SER A 76 -18.18 5.25 -4.37
CA SER A 76 -17.96 4.71 -5.72
C SER A 76 -18.28 5.70 -6.84
N LYS A 77 -19.09 6.73 -6.56
CA LYS A 77 -19.38 7.83 -7.49
C LYS A 77 -18.15 8.72 -7.78
N ALA A 78 -17.12 8.65 -6.93
CA ALA A 78 -15.86 9.36 -7.15
C ALA A 78 -14.94 8.63 -8.14
N PHE A 79 -15.25 7.41 -8.54
CA PHE A 79 -14.41 6.57 -9.39
C PHE A 79 -14.90 6.52 -10.83
N ASP A 80 -13.96 6.22 -11.73
CA ASP A 80 -14.19 5.95 -13.12
C ASP A 80 -13.88 4.47 -13.42
N GLY A 81 -14.91 3.70 -13.76
CA GLY A 81 -14.80 2.26 -13.99
C GLY A 81 -14.88 1.42 -12.72
N GLU A 82 -14.28 0.25 -12.78
CA GLU A 82 -14.32 -0.74 -11.69
C GLU A 82 -13.30 -0.45 -10.60
N VAL A 83 -13.64 -0.84 -9.38
CA VAL A 83 -12.73 -0.85 -8.24
C VAL A 83 -12.12 -2.24 -8.11
N THR A 84 -10.80 -2.31 -8.09
CA THR A 84 -10.07 -3.56 -7.85
C THR A 84 -9.82 -3.74 -6.36
N PHE A 85 -10.04 -4.95 -5.84
CA PHE A 85 -9.79 -5.31 -4.44
C PHE A 85 -8.85 -6.51 -4.36
N HIS A 86 -7.94 -6.46 -3.37
CA HIS A 86 -7.13 -7.60 -2.97
C HIS A 86 -7.22 -7.79 -1.46
N ASP A 87 -7.68 -8.98 -1.05
CA ASP A 87 -7.73 -9.42 0.34
C ASP A 87 -6.47 -10.23 0.66
N CYS A 88 -5.54 -9.61 1.38
CA CYS A 88 -4.21 -10.14 1.62
C CYS A 88 -4.12 -10.73 3.02
N ARG A 89 -4.07 -12.07 3.11
CA ARG A 89 -3.93 -12.82 4.37
C ARG A 89 -2.48 -12.92 4.83
N GLU A 90 -1.56 -12.91 3.87
CA GLU A 90 -0.13 -12.95 4.12
C GLU A 90 0.46 -11.56 3.91
N VAL A 91 1.14 -11.07 4.93
CA VAL A 91 1.73 -9.73 4.94
C VAL A 91 3.10 -9.82 5.58
N ASP A 92 4.11 -9.39 4.87
CA ASP A 92 5.46 -9.22 5.39
C ASP A 92 5.70 -7.76 5.78
N VAL A 93 6.46 -7.57 6.85
CA VAL A 93 6.80 -6.25 7.37
C VAL A 93 8.27 -5.97 7.08
N LEU A 94 8.52 -4.84 6.46
CA LEU A 94 9.85 -4.33 6.16
C LEU A 94 10.22 -3.25 7.17
N LEU A 95 11.36 -3.40 7.85
CA LEU A 95 11.77 -2.50 8.94
C LEU A 95 10.66 -2.37 9.99
N ASP A 96 10.26 -1.15 10.33
CA ASP A 96 9.23 -0.88 11.33
C ASP A 96 7.78 -0.90 10.77
N GLY A 97 7.59 -1.28 9.50
CA GLY A 97 6.28 -1.33 8.85
C GLY A 97 5.80 0.03 8.37
N GLY A 98 4.48 0.27 8.47
CA GLY A 98 3.88 1.53 8.05
C GLY A 98 4.23 2.69 8.99
N SER A 99 4.37 3.88 8.44
CA SER A 99 4.70 5.09 9.21
C SER A 99 3.76 6.24 8.87
N ASN A 100 3.27 6.93 9.91
CA ASN A 100 2.50 8.17 9.76
C ASN A 100 3.41 9.40 9.59
N ASP A 101 4.73 9.23 9.72
CA ASP A 101 5.73 10.31 9.57
C ASP A 101 6.31 10.37 8.15
N ALA A 102 5.82 9.54 7.23
CA ALA A 102 6.32 9.52 5.86
C ALA A 102 5.91 10.78 5.10
N GLY A 103 6.90 11.43 4.48
CA GLY A 103 6.69 12.55 3.56
C GLY A 103 6.39 12.13 2.12
N PHE A 104 6.65 10.86 1.81
CA PHE A 104 6.39 10.24 0.51
C PHE A 104 6.13 8.75 0.66
N VAL A 105 5.20 8.22 -0.12
CA VAL A 105 4.90 6.79 -0.18
C VAL A 105 4.93 6.33 -1.63
N GLN A 106 5.61 5.21 -1.86
CA GLN A 106 5.56 4.54 -3.15
C GLN A 106 4.86 3.19 -2.98
N VAL A 107 3.86 2.96 -3.80
CA VAL A 107 3.20 1.66 -3.90
C VAL A 107 3.69 0.97 -5.16
N MET A 108 4.18 -0.24 -5.02
CA MET A 108 4.63 -1.09 -6.10
C MET A 108 3.74 -2.32 -6.20
N GLN A 109 3.30 -2.65 -7.40
CA GLN A 109 2.54 -3.87 -7.66
C GLN A 109 3.23 -4.70 -8.73
N GLY A 110 3.22 -6.01 -8.55
CA GLY A 110 3.84 -6.95 -9.46
C GLY A 110 3.48 -8.39 -9.13
N ARG A 111 4.21 -9.30 -9.73
CA ARG A 111 4.11 -10.73 -9.50
C ARG A 111 5.49 -11.30 -9.18
N ALA A 112 5.56 -12.15 -8.17
CA ALA A 112 6.76 -12.90 -7.85
C ALA A 112 6.81 -14.20 -8.66
N LYS A 113 8.01 -14.61 -9.13
CA LYS A 113 8.24 -15.94 -9.71
C LYS A 113 8.02 -17.04 -8.69
N ASP A 114 8.48 -16.79 -7.47
CA ASP A 114 8.32 -17.65 -6.29
C ASP A 114 8.16 -16.76 -5.05
N GLN A 115 6.98 -16.80 -4.44
CA GLN A 115 6.64 -15.98 -3.29
C GLN A 115 7.55 -16.27 -2.09
N GLU A 116 7.79 -17.55 -1.76
CA GLU A 116 8.59 -17.90 -0.59
C GLU A 116 10.07 -17.55 -0.78
N GLN A 117 10.58 -17.70 -1.99
CA GLN A 117 11.92 -17.24 -2.31
C GLN A 117 12.04 -15.73 -2.18
N MET A 118 11.08 -14.97 -2.68
CA MET A 118 11.07 -13.50 -2.57
C MET A 118 11.03 -13.07 -1.10
N ARG A 119 10.15 -13.64 -0.29
CA ARG A 119 10.04 -13.37 1.15
C ARG A 119 11.35 -13.63 1.90
N THR A 120 12.02 -14.73 1.57
CA THR A 120 13.29 -15.09 2.19
C THR A 120 14.38 -14.08 1.82
N GLN A 121 14.49 -13.74 0.56
CA GLN A 121 15.49 -12.81 0.07
C GLN A 121 15.24 -11.37 0.54
N GLU A 122 13.99 -10.90 0.60
CA GLU A 122 13.67 -9.60 1.19
C GLU A 122 14.17 -9.49 2.64
N LYS A 123 13.98 -10.52 3.45
CA LYS A 123 14.49 -10.55 4.83
C LYS A 123 16.01 -10.50 4.90
N GLU A 124 16.69 -11.25 4.05
CA GLU A 124 18.15 -11.28 3.99
C GLU A 124 18.74 -9.94 3.50
N MET A 125 18.05 -9.28 2.59
CA MET A 125 18.50 -8.01 2.00
C MET A 125 18.21 -6.78 2.87
N GLN A 126 17.41 -6.87 3.93
CA GLN A 126 17.00 -5.69 4.71
C GLN A 126 18.18 -4.85 5.21
N SER A 127 19.26 -5.48 5.69
CA SER A 127 20.44 -4.76 6.19
C SER A 127 21.20 -4.03 5.09
N GLU A 128 21.25 -4.60 3.90
CA GLU A 128 21.91 -3.98 2.74
C GLU A 128 21.01 -2.91 2.11
N LEU A 129 19.68 -3.16 2.07
CA LEU A 129 18.71 -2.20 1.59
C LEU A 129 18.79 -0.89 2.38
N HIS A 130 18.88 -0.94 3.70
CA HIS A 130 18.99 0.25 4.55
C HIS A 130 20.26 1.09 4.28
N LYS A 131 21.35 0.47 3.79
CA LYS A 131 22.58 1.19 3.42
C LYS A 131 22.41 1.98 2.13
N VAL A 132 21.67 1.45 1.15
CA VAL A 132 21.45 2.09 -0.15
C VAL A 132 20.18 2.94 -0.20
N ARG A 133 19.26 2.72 0.76
CA ARG A 133 18.00 3.46 0.92
C ARG A 133 17.86 3.96 2.37
N PRO A 134 18.73 4.88 2.81
CA PRO A 134 18.63 5.48 4.15
C PRO A 134 17.37 6.34 4.34
N ASP A 135 16.73 6.73 3.25
CA ASP A 135 15.44 7.42 3.18
C ASP A 135 14.24 6.52 3.47
N LEU A 136 14.41 5.19 3.40
CA LEU A 136 13.34 4.22 3.66
C LEU A 136 13.07 4.10 5.16
N ILE A 137 11.88 4.49 5.58
CA ILE A 137 11.44 4.42 6.98
C ILE A 137 10.94 3.00 7.31
N GLY A 138 10.16 2.42 6.39
CA GLY A 138 9.56 1.11 6.56
C GLY A 138 8.68 0.72 5.39
N GLY A 139 8.03 -0.43 5.49
CA GLY A 139 7.12 -0.90 4.45
C GLY A 139 6.34 -2.14 4.84
N ILE A 140 5.45 -2.53 3.96
CA ILE A 140 4.73 -3.80 4.02
C ILE A 140 4.63 -4.39 2.62
N THR A 141 4.71 -5.72 2.52
CA THR A 141 4.39 -6.46 1.30
C THR A 141 3.13 -7.29 1.57
N ALA A 142 2.05 -6.97 0.88
CA ALA A 142 0.76 -7.64 0.98
C ALA A 142 0.58 -8.59 -0.21
N TRP A 143 0.46 -9.90 0.06
CA TRP A 143 0.37 -10.96 -0.95
C TRP A 143 -1.06 -11.23 -1.35
N HIS A 144 -1.34 -11.25 -2.67
CA HIS A 144 -2.68 -11.42 -3.23
C HIS A 144 -3.17 -12.88 -3.20
N GLY A 145 -2.26 -13.85 -2.91
CA GLY A 145 -2.58 -15.29 -2.85
C GLY A 145 -2.48 -16.00 -4.20
N ASP A 146 -2.17 -15.28 -5.28
CA ASP A 146 -1.99 -15.82 -6.64
C ASP A 146 -0.57 -15.59 -7.18
N GLY A 147 0.36 -15.19 -6.31
CA GLY A 147 1.73 -14.77 -6.64
C GLY A 147 1.86 -13.26 -6.91
N GLY A 148 0.75 -12.55 -7.05
CA GLY A 148 0.72 -11.09 -7.10
C GLY A 148 0.99 -10.47 -5.73
N PHE A 149 1.49 -9.26 -5.70
CA PHE A 149 1.73 -8.51 -4.47
C PHE A 149 1.50 -7.01 -4.64
N THR A 150 1.22 -6.36 -3.52
CA THR A 150 1.29 -4.91 -3.35
C THR A 150 2.28 -4.61 -2.24
N GLN A 151 3.37 -3.94 -2.58
CA GLN A 151 4.34 -3.43 -1.62
C GLN A 151 4.12 -1.94 -1.40
N VAL A 152 4.10 -1.51 -0.15
CA VAL A 152 4.00 -0.10 0.23
C VAL A 152 5.29 0.27 0.95
N ALA A 153 6.02 1.21 0.41
CA ALA A 153 7.26 1.71 0.97
C ALA A 153 7.08 3.17 1.43
N TYR A 154 7.51 3.45 2.65
CA TYR A 154 7.38 4.75 3.31
C TYR A 154 8.73 5.43 3.37
N PHE A 155 8.81 6.67 2.92
CA PHE A 155 10.05 7.41 2.81
C PHE A 155 9.98 8.76 3.52
N THR A 156 11.15 9.28 3.90
CA THR A 156 11.29 10.58 4.53
C THR A 156 10.78 11.72 3.66
N SER A 157 11.12 11.71 2.36
CA SER A 157 10.68 12.71 1.38
C SER A 157 10.79 12.21 -0.06
N GLU A 158 10.01 12.77 -0.98
CA GLU A 158 10.13 12.47 -2.40
C GLU A 158 11.52 12.84 -2.94
N GLN A 159 12.08 13.97 -2.53
CA GLN A 159 13.38 14.43 -3.01
C GLN A 159 14.49 13.43 -2.70
N GLU A 160 14.58 12.95 -1.46
CA GLU A 160 15.58 11.94 -1.06
C GLU A 160 15.33 10.61 -1.75
N THR A 161 14.06 10.21 -1.91
CA THR A 161 13.69 9.01 -2.63
C THR A 161 14.22 9.02 -4.06
N ARG A 162 13.99 10.11 -4.82
CA ARG A 162 14.47 10.23 -6.21
C ARG A 162 16.00 10.21 -6.33
N GLN A 163 16.70 10.78 -5.36
CA GLN A 163 18.17 10.74 -5.33
C GLN A 163 18.68 9.30 -5.08
N ASN A 164 18.07 8.59 -4.15
CA ASN A 164 18.48 7.24 -3.78
C ASN A 164 18.00 6.16 -4.77
N GLU A 165 16.94 6.40 -5.53
CA GLU A 165 16.51 5.50 -6.62
C GLU A 165 17.61 5.30 -7.67
N GLN A 166 18.38 6.35 -7.99
CA GLN A 166 19.49 6.24 -8.95
C GLN A 166 20.61 5.35 -8.43
N ALA A 167 20.94 5.46 -7.15
CA ALA A 167 21.94 4.59 -6.52
C ALA A 167 21.41 3.15 -6.39
N MET A 168 20.14 2.99 -6.03
CA MET A 168 19.49 1.68 -5.93
C MET A 168 19.51 0.94 -7.27
N ALA A 169 19.20 1.60 -8.38
CA ALA A 169 19.16 1.01 -9.71
C ALA A 169 20.51 0.44 -10.19
N GLN A 170 21.60 0.88 -9.57
CA GLN A 170 22.97 0.40 -9.86
C GLN A 170 23.47 -0.61 -8.81
N SER A 171 22.65 -0.97 -7.83
CA SER A 171 23.05 -1.84 -6.73
C SER A 171 22.80 -3.32 -7.04
N PRO A 172 23.61 -4.23 -6.47
CA PRO A 172 23.32 -5.66 -6.53
C PRO A 172 21.96 -6.03 -5.90
N VAL A 173 21.47 -5.24 -4.94
CA VAL A 173 20.17 -5.42 -4.30
C VAL A 173 19.04 -5.28 -5.32
N TYR A 174 19.13 -4.29 -6.22
CA TYR A 174 18.14 -4.12 -7.28
C TYR A 174 18.14 -5.27 -8.28
N GLU A 175 19.33 -5.69 -8.75
CA GLU A 175 19.43 -6.82 -9.68
C GLU A 175 18.87 -8.09 -9.08
N GLN A 176 19.19 -8.35 -7.80
CA GLN A 176 18.68 -9.51 -7.07
C GLN A 176 17.15 -9.44 -6.93
N PHE A 177 16.59 -8.30 -6.52
CA PHE A 177 15.15 -8.10 -6.44
C PHE A 177 14.47 -8.32 -7.80
N MET A 178 14.96 -7.70 -8.87
CA MET A 178 14.40 -7.86 -10.22
C MET A 178 14.46 -9.29 -10.74
N SER A 179 15.43 -10.08 -10.30
CA SER A 179 15.52 -11.50 -10.66
C SER A 179 14.35 -12.35 -10.16
N LEU A 180 13.68 -11.89 -9.09
CA LEU A 180 12.53 -12.56 -8.44
C LEU A 180 11.20 -12.19 -9.08
N ILE A 181 11.16 -11.14 -9.89
CA ILE A 181 9.93 -10.59 -10.46
C ILE A 181 9.57 -11.32 -11.76
N ASP A 182 8.29 -11.62 -11.91
CA ASP A 182 7.69 -12.17 -13.13
C ASP A 182 6.92 -11.05 -13.87
N GLY A 183 7.43 -10.66 -15.02
CA GLY A 183 6.87 -9.57 -15.82
C GLY A 183 7.26 -8.17 -15.33
N ASP A 184 6.34 -7.23 -15.51
CA ASP A 184 6.56 -5.81 -15.22
C ASP A 184 6.10 -5.42 -13.83
N LEU A 185 6.72 -4.38 -13.29
CA LEU A 185 6.29 -3.71 -12.06
C LEU A 185 5.53 -2.43 -12.41
N THR A 186 4.47 -2.19 -11.66
CA THR A 186 3.72 -0.93 -11.72
C THR A 186 3.98 -0.13 -10.44
N PHE A 187 4.29 1.16 -10.60
CA PHE A 187 4.58 2.06 -9.48
C PHE A 187 3.54 3.16 -9.39
N TYR A 188 3.13 3.48 -8.16
CA TYR A 188 2.24 4.58 -7.85
C TYR A 188 2.87 5.45 -6.78
N ASP A 189 3.21 6.66 -7.17
CA ASP A 189 3.83 7.64 -6.29
C ASP A 189 2.77 8.49 -5.60
N LEU A 190 2.73 8.41 -4.29
CA LEU A 190 1.81 9.15 -3.45
C LEU A 190 2.56 10.32 -2.82
N THR A 191 2.58 11.46 -3.50
CA THR A 191 3.31 12.66 -3.06
C THR A 191 2.62 13.41 -1.91
N LYS A 192 1.36 13.11 -1.69
CA LYS A 192 0.54 13.63 -0.57
C LYS A 192 -0.23 12.46 0.03
N PRO A 193 0.48 11.52 0.67
CA PRO A 193 -0.19 10.36 1.26
C PRO A 193 -1.08 10.80 2.41
N ASP A 194 -2.24 10.17 2.48
CA ASP A 194 -3.14 10.24 3.60
C ASP A 194 -2.87 9.05 4.50
N LEU A 195 -2.34 9.30 5.68
CA LEU A 195 -1.84 8.30 6.61
C LEU A 195 -2.67 8.31 7.91
N ASN A 196 -2.94 7.10 8.44
CA ASN A 196 -3.66 6.93 9.70
C ASN A 196 -3.24 5.62 10.38
#